data_90579ecf93d8e3b37f162025308bacca
#
_entry.id   90579ecf93d8e3b37f162025308bacca
#
_cell.length_a   1.000
_cell.length_b   1.000
_cell.length_c   1.000
_cell.angle_alpha   90.00
_cell.angle_beta   90.00
_cell.angle_gamma   90.00
#
_symmetry.space_group_name_H-M   'P 1'
#
loop_
_entity.id
_entity.type
_entity.pdbx_description
1 polymer ?
#
loop_
_entity_poly.entity_id
_entity_poly.type
_entity_poly.pdbx_seq_one_letter_code
_entity_poly.pdbx_strand_id
1 'polypeptide(L)'
;MARSDRAAQAVRSAALKPVTRRRFNSRLFRWHAGARRPLAIREAANPWQILVAEVMSQQTGIERVGPAWRSFVDRWPTPGHLADTGTHELLAAWAGLGYYRRALALREAARTIVAEHGGHVPATVDALERLPGIGPYTARAVAASAFGVPVAPLDVNVRRVVSRILGSPASAPALSIVADDLVSRATPGRWVDAVMDLASSVCTPRTPSCDTCPLAVICASRGQTRDGEMRSRAVPFPATARWLRGRLLAAVTSVPAGTWVALPDRLGLHDATAIDAAARALDREGFLDLRAGAARIRA
;
A
#
# COMPACT_ATOMS: atom_id res chain seq x y z
N MET A 1 -16.15 -23.41 -11.72
CA MET A 1 -16.14 -23.51 -10.26
C MET A 1 -15.48 -24.81 -9.76
N ALA A 2 -15.90 -25.99 -10.13
CA ALA A 2 -15.42 -27.27 -9.56
C ALA A 2 -13.92 -27.64 -9.77
N ARG A 3 -13.21 -27.13 -10.79
CA ARG A 3 -11.76 -27.36 -11.01
C ARG A 3 -10.88 -26.49 -10.12
N SER A 4 -11.29 -25.25 -9.85
CA SER A 4 -10.60 -24.31 -8.96
C SER A 4 -10.65 -24.79 -7.51
N ASP A 5 -11.80 -25.33 -7.06
CA ASP A 5 -11.98 -25.82 -5.70
C ASP A 5 -11.20 -27.10 -5.42
N ARG A 6 -11.10 -28.01 -6.41
CA ARG A 6 -10.26 -29.23 -6.26
C ARG A 6 -8.76 -28.91 -6.19
N ALA A 7 -8.27 -27.93 -6.97
CA ALA A 7 -6.88 -27.49 -6.90
C ALA A 7 -6.58 -26.81 -5.55
N ALA A 8 -7.49 -25.98 -5.06
CA ALA A 8 -7.37 -25.34 -3.75
C ALA A 8 -7.41 -26.38 -2.61
N GLN A 9 -8.25 -27.41 -2.74
CA GLN A 9 -8.36 -28.49 -1.75
C GLN A 9 -7.17 -29.44 -1.77
N ALA A 10 -6.57 -29.71 -2.95
CA ALA A 10 -5.33 -30.45 -3.09
C ALA A 10 -4.15 -29.70 -2.47
N VAL A 11 -4.07 -28.37 -2.65
CA VAL A 11 -3.06 -27.51 -2.00
C VAL A 11 -3.24 -27.47 -0.49
N ARG A 12 -4.48 -27.40 0.01
CA ARG A 12 -4.78 -27.51 1.45
C ARG A 12 -4.36 -28.86 2.02
N SER A 13 -4.65 -29.95 1.32
CA SER A 13 -4.38 -31.31 1.78
C SER A 13 -2.89 -31.67 1.77
N ALA A 14 -2.13 -31.19 0.80
CA ALA A 14 -0.72 -31.53 0.64
C ALA A 14 0.24 -30.63 1.45
N ALA A 15 -0.10 -29.35 1.62
CA ALA A 15 0.84 -28.34 2.13
C ALA A 15 0.69 -28.03 3.62
N LEU A 16 -0.45 -28.27 4.23
CA LEU A 16 -0.73 -27.82 5.60
C LEU A 16 -0.56 -28.91 6.68
N LYS A 17 -0.30 -30.17 6.34
CA LYS A 17 -0.12 -31.22 7.35
C LYS A 17 0.96 -30.98 8.42
N PRO A 18 2.10 -30.30 8.12
CA PRO A 18 3.08 -29.92 9.15
C PRO A 18 2.90 -28.49 9.68
N VAL A 19 2.20 -27.60 8.98
CA VAL A 19 2.09 -26.17 9.33
C VAL A 19 0.68 -25.88 9.82
N THR A 20 0.43 -26.15 11.07
CA THR A 20 -0.81 -25.65 11.67
C THR A 20 -0.72 -24.14 11.90
N ARG A 21 -1.82 -23.39 11.73
CA ARG A 21 -1.92 -21.98 12.09
C ARG A 21 -1.31 -21.67 13.47
N ARG A 22 -1.53 -22.56 14.45
CA ARG A 22 -1.00 -22.40 15.82
C ARG A 22 0.54 -22.38 15.83
N ARG A 23 1.20 -23.31 15.14
CA ARG A 23 2.68 -23.38 15.08
C ARG A 23 3.27 -22.18 14.36
N PHE A 24 2.66 -21.78 13.24
CA PHE A 24 3.05 -20.60 12.49
C PHE A 24 2.97 -19.35 13.38
N ASN A 25 1.80 -19.08 13.97
CA ASN A 25 1.56 -17.87 14.76
C ASN A 25 2.40 -17.85 16.06
N SER A 26 2.56 -18.96 16.76
CA SER A 26 3.38 -19.03 17.97
C SER A 26 4.84 -18.64 17.70
N ARG A 27 5.42 -19.12 16.59
CA ARG A 27 6.80 -18.79 16.21
C ARG A 27 6.93 -17.35 15.70
N LEU A 28 6.03 -16.94 14.84
CA LEU A 28 6.00 -15.60 14.28
C LEU A 28 5.87 -14.53 15.38
N PHE A 29 4.92 -14.69 16.29
CA PHE A 29 4.66 -13.70 17.34
C PHE A 29 5.75 -13.66 18.42
N ARG A 30 6.38 -14.81 18.74
CA ARG A 30 7.52 -14.85 19.66
C ARG A 30 8.69 -14.03 19.09
N TRP A 31 9.01 -14.22 17.84
CA TRP A 31 10.04 -13.44 17.15
C TRP A 31 9.67 -11.95 17.07
N HIS A 32 8.43 -11.66 16.65
CA HIS A 32 7.97 -10.30 16.45
C HIS A 32 7.93 -9.46 17.73
N ALA A 33 7.82 -10.09 18.90
CA ALA A 33 7.85 -9.37 20.18
C ALA A 33 9.15 -8.59 20.40
N GLY A 34 10.29 -9.08 19.89
CA GLY A 34 11.58 -8.39 19.93
C GLY A 34 12.03 -7.72 18.63
N ALA A 35 11.29 -7.96 17.53
CA ALA A 35 11.68 -7.51 16.19
C ALA A 35 10.68 -6.53 15.54
N ARG A 36 9.68 -6.05 16.30
CA ARG A 36 8.66 -5.11 15.81
C ARG A 36 9.29 -3.78 15.44
N ARG A 37 9.12 -3.36 14.19
CA ARG A 37 9.63 -2.06 13.71
C ARG A 37 8.81 -0.90 14.32
N PRO A 38 9.46 0.18 14.78
CA PRO A 38 8.78 1.35 15.33
C PRO A 38 8.25 2.25 14.21
N LEU A 39 7.18 1.83 13.53
CA LEU A 39 6.58 2.57 12.44
C LEU A 39 5.47 3.50 12.96
N ALA A 40 5.51 4.78 12.60
CA ALA A 40 4.54 5.77 13.02
C ALA A 40 3.09 5.39 12.71
N ILE A 41 2.84 4.78 11.54
CA ILE A 41 1.50 4.35 11.13
C ILE A 41 0.88 3.28 12.06
N ARG A 42 1.67 2.64 12.92
CA ARG A 42 1.20 1.68 13.94
C ARG A 42 0.66 2.36 15.21
N GLU A 43 0.72 3.67 15.26
CA GLU A 43 0.08 4.51 16.28
C GLU A 43 -1.38 4.81 15.92
N ALA A 44 -1.85 4.40 14.73
CA ALA A 44 -3.22 4.59 14.27
C ALA A 44 -4.23 4.05 15.29
N ALA A 45 -5.08 4.94 15.81
CA ALA A 45 -6.00 4.66 16.91
C ALA A 45 -7.42 4.29 16.43
N ASN A 46 -7.74 4.50 15.17
CA ASN A 46 -9.08 4.27 14.63
C ASN A 46 -9.05 3.80 13.16
N PRO A 47 -10.16 3.26 12.63
CA PRO A 47 -10.23 2.73 11.27
C PRO A 47 -9.89 3.73 10.16
N TRP A 48 -10.24 5.02 10.35
CA TRP A 48 -9.90 6.05 9.38
C TRP A 48 -8.39 6.27 9.27
N GLN A 49 -7.70 6.39 10.37
CA GLN A 49 -6.25 6.54 10.41
C GLN A 49 -5.53 5.34 9.78
N ILE A 50 -6.05 4.13 10.01
CA ILE A 50 -5.53 2.90 9.37
C ILE A 50 -5.75 2.94 7.86
N LEU A 51 -6.93 3.32 7.40
CA LEU A 51 -7.23 3.45 5.96
C LEU A 51 -6.29 4.46 5.29
N VAL A 52 -6.10 5.64 5.89
CA VAL A 52 -5.16 6.66 5.41
C VAL A 52 -3.74 6.11 5.32
N ALA A 53 -3.26 5.40 6.35
CA ALA A 53 -1.93 4.79 6.38
C ALA A 53 -1.73 3.78 5.25
N GLU A 54 -2.71 2.91 5.02
CA GLU A 54 -2.68 1.91 3.96
C GLU A 54 -2.65 2.55 2.57
N VAL A 55 -3.48 3.57 2.32
CA VAL A 55 -3.49 4.30 1.04
C VAL A 55 -2.17 5.04 0.81
N MET A 56 -1.62 5.71 1.82
CA MET A 56 -0.33 6.39 1.72
C MET A 56 0.82 5.42 1.45
N SER A 57 0.74 4.21 1.99
CA SER A 57 1.76 3.17 1.84
C SER A 57 1.76 2.49 0.46
N GLN A 58 0.69 2.65 -0.34
CA GLN A 58 0.66 2.10 -1.70
C GLN A 58 1.84 2.64 -2.52
N GLN A 59 2.77 1.77 -2.93
CA GLN A 59 3.96 2.09 -3.75
C GLN A 59 4.85 3.23 -3.18
N THR A 60 4.75 3.53 -1.89
CA THR A 60 5.56 4.55 -1.21
C THR A 60 6.35 3.89 -0.08
N GLY A 61 7.65 4.23 0.02
CA GLY A 61 8.49 3.72 1.10
C GLY A 61 8.01 4.21 2.46
N ILE A 62 7.93 3.30 3.41
CA ILE A 62 7.33 3.52 4.72
C ILE A 62 7.98 4.66 5.51
N GLU A 63 9.28 4.91 5.30
CA GLU A 63 10.03 5.99 5.93
C GLU A 63 9.49 7.39 5.57
N ARG A 64 8.94 7.53 4.36
CA ARG A 64 8.31 8.78 3.91
C ARG A 64 6.86 8.89 4.36
N VAL A 65 6.20 7.76 4.55
CA VAL A 65 4.77 7.72 4.94
C VAL A 65 4.59 8.21 6.36
N GLY A 66 5.43 7.79 7.31
CA GLY A 66 5.23 8.08 8.73
C GLY A 66 5.02 9.56 9.07
N PRO A 67 5.96 10.45 8.72
CA PRO A 67 5.80 11.89 8.98
C PRO A 67 4.59 12.50 8.27
N ALA A 68 4.39 12.16 6.98
CA ALA A 68 3.28 12.67 6.19
C ALA A 68 1.91 12.21 6.75
N TRP A 69 1.83 10.96 7.19
CA TRP A 69 0.62 10.39 7.79
C TRP A 69 0.22 11.11 9.07
N ARG A 70 1.16 11.37 10.00
CA ARG A 70 0.85 12.12 11.23
C ARG A 70 0.25 13.48 10.92
N SER A 71 0.94 14.30 10.11
CA SER A 71 0.44 15.62 9.72
C SER A 71 -0.91 15.56 9.01
N PHE A 72 -1.15 14.51 8.23
CA PHE A 72 -2.40 14.33 7.50
C PHE A 72 -3.58 13.99 8.40
N VAL A 73 -3.40 13.03 9.32
CA VAL A 73 -4.48 12.61 10.23
C VAL A 73 -4.76 13.64 11.34
N ASP A 74 -3.75 14.43 11.70
CA ASP A 74 -3.94 15.58 12.60
C ASP A 74 -4.80 16.66 11.92
N ARG A 75 -4.59 16.90 10.64
CA ARG A 75 -5.34 17.89 9.86
C ARG A 75 -6.75 17.41 9.51
N TRP A 76 -6.90 16.15 9.15
CA TRP A 76 -8.17 15.51 8.78
C TRP A 76 -8.44 14.27 9.62
N PRO A 77 -8.88 14.48 10.88
CA PRO A 77 -9.05 13.38 11.85
C PRO A 77 -10.21 12.44 11.54
N THR A 78 -11.13 12.84 10.65
CA THR A 78 -12.26 12.02 10.21
C THR A 78 -12.47 12.09 8.70
N PRO A 79 -13.21 11.14 8.09
CA PRO A 79 -13.59 11.21 6.67
C PRO A 79 -14.28 12.54 6.32
N GLY A 80 -15.19 13.05 7.17
CA GLY A 80 -15.91 14.28 6.91
C GLY A 80 -15.00 15.50 6.72
N HIS A 81 -13.94 15.61 7.52
CA HIS A 81 -12.98 16.70 7.35
C HIS A 81 -12.25 16.65 6.01
N LEU A 82 -11.95 15.43 5.50
CA LEU A 82 -11.29 15.29 4.21
C LEU A 82 -12.24 15.46 3.02
N ALA A 83 -13.50 15.07 3.16
CA ALA A 83 -14.50 15.06 2.10
C ALA A 83 -14.67 16.45 1.45
N ASP A 84 -14.64 17.49 2.26
CA ASP A 84 -14.88 18.88 1.86
C ASP A 84 -13.59 19.64 1.48
N THR A 85 -12.43 18.98 1.60
CA THR A 85 -11.14 19.62 1.33
C THR A 85 -10.95 19.93 -0.16
N GLY A 86 -10.50 21.14 -0.46
CA GLY A 86 -10.16 21.58 -1.82
C GLY A 86 -8.98 20.80 -2.41
N THR A 87 -8.97 20.67 -3.74
CA THR A 87 -7.92 19.92 -4.45
C THR A 87 -6.52 20.46 -4.17
N HIS A 88 -6.36 21.78 -4.16
CA HIS A 88 -5.07 22.43 -3.91
C HIS A 88 -4.50 22.05 -2.54
N GLU A 89 -5.29 22.20 -1.49
CA GLU A 89 -4.90 21.90 -0.12
C GLU A 89 -4.53 20.42 0.07
N LEU A 90 -5.35 19.53 -0.49
CA LEU A 90 -5.11 18.09 -0.46
C LEU A 90 -3.79 17.70 -1.13
N LEU A 91 -3.53 18.24 -2.35
CA LEU A 91 -2.32 17.92 -3.09
C LEU A 91 -1.07 18.53 -2.46
N ALA A 92 -1.17 19.69 -1.83
CA ALA A 92 -0.10 20.28 -1.04
C ALA A 92 0.29 19.38 0.15
N ALA A 93 -0.68 18.88 0.89
CA ALA A 93 -0.43 17.95 2.00
C ALA A 93 0.08 16.56 1.56
N TRP A 94 -0.18 16.18 0.29
CA TRP A 94 0.30 14.91 -0.28
C TRP A 94 1.70 15.03 -0.90
N ALA A 95 2.30 16.22 -0.87
CA ALA A 95 3.60 16.47 -1.48
C ALA A 95 4.67 15.49 -0.96
N GLY A 96 5.53 15.01 -1.86
CA GLY A 96 6.58 14.05 -1.52
C GLY A 96 6.18 12.57 -1.51
N LEU A 97 4.89 12.22 -1.43
CA LEU A 97 4.43 10.83 -1.48
C LEU A 97 4.34 10.27 -2.91
N GLY A 98 4.14 11.13 -3.91
CA GLY A 98 3.92 10.74 -5.30
C GLY A 98 2.58 10.05 -5.53
N TYR A 99 2.33 9.59 -6.78
CA TYR A 99 1.06 8.93 -7.13
C TYR A 99 -0.17 9.70 -6.65
N TYR A 100 -0.25 10.97 -6.99
CA TYR A 100 -1.24 11.94 -6.50
C TYR A 100 -2.71 11.54 -6.71
N ARG A 101 -2.99 10.65 -7.68
CA ARG A 101 -4.33 10.06 -7.85
C ARG A 101 -4.83 9.36 -6.60
N ARG A 102 -3.94 8.85 -5.73
CA ARG A 102 -4.34 8.24 -4.46
C ARG A 102 -4.94 9.25 -3.50
N ALA A 103 -4.42 10.49 -3.50
CA ALA A 103 -4.99 11.55 -2.67
C ALA A 103 -6.42 11.89 -3.09
N LEU A 104 -6.64 12.06 -4.39
CA LEU A 104 -8.00 12.32 -4.91
C LEU A 104 -8.92 11.13 -4.64
N ALA A 105 -8.46 9.90 -4.89
CA ALA A 105 -9.24 8.69 -4.60
C ALA A 105 -9.57 8.55 -3.12
N LEU A 106 -8.64 8.91 -2.20
CA LEU A 106 -8.89 8.90 -0.77
C LEU A 106 -9.95 9.94 -0.37
N ARG A 107 -9.95 11.13 -0.98
CA ARG A 107 -11.02 12.12 -0.76
C ARG A 107 -12.37 11.61 -1.28
N GLU A 108 -12.42 11.01 -2.44
CA GLU A 108 -13.66 10.40 -2.96
C GLU A 108 -14.12 9.24 -2.08
N ALA A 109 -13.21 8.41 -1.57
CA ALA A 109 -13.53 7.40 -0.56
C ALA A 109 -14.10 8.03 0.72
N ALA A 110 -13.54 9.14 1.17
CA ALA A 110 -14.06 9.89 2.33
C ALA A 110 -15.48 10.41 2.08
N ARG A 111 -15.76 10.96 0.89
CA ARG A 111 -17.12 11.38 0.48
C ARG A 111 -18.10 10.22 0.47
N THR A 112 -17.70 9.08 -0.10
CA THR A 112 -18.51 7.85 -0.09
C THR A 112 -18.78 7.37 1.35
N ILE A 113 -17.76 7.40 2.22
CA ILE A 113 -17.91 7.02 3.64
C ILE A 113 -18.90 7.94 4.35
N VAL A 114 -18.86 9.24 4.09
CA VAL A 114 -19.83 10.19 4.67
C VAL A 114 -21.24 9.92 4.14
N ALA A 115 -21.40 9.81 2.83
CA ALA A 115 -22.69 9.72 2.17
C ALA A 115 -23.40 8.37 2.40
N GLU A 116 -22.65 7.26 2.35
CA GLU A 116 -23.22 5.91 2.34
C GLU A 116 -23.03 5.13 3.65
N HIS A 117 -22.07 5.56 4.49
CA HIS A 117 -21.71 4.86 5.72
C HIS A 117 -21.76 5.75 6.98
N GLY A 118 -22.45 6.90 6.91
CA GLY A 118 -22.64 7.77 8.07
C GLY A 118 -21.35 8.30 8.69
N GLY A 119 -20.30 8.45 7.88
CA GLY A 119 -18.98 8.91 8.33
C GLY A 119 -18.10 7.84 8.97
N HIS A 120 -18.54 6.57 8.98
CA HIS A 120 -17.79 5.45 9.57
C HIS A 120 -17.18 4.58 8.48
N VAL A 121 -15.90 4.26 8.58
CA VAL A 121 -15.23 3.33 7.66
C VAL A 121 -15.94 1.97 7.73
N PRO A 122 -16.37 1.38 6.58
CA PRO A 122 -17.06 0.10 6.59
C PRO A 122 -16.16 -1.06 7.06
N ALA A 123 -16.74 -2.04 7.75
CA ALA A 123 -15.98 -3.10 8.41
C ALA A 123 -15.77 -4.36 7.57
N THR A 124 -16.48 -4.50 6.45
CA THR A 124 -16.37 -5.71 5.60
C THR A 124 -15.46 -5.49 4.42
N VAL A 125 -14.76 -6.55 3.98
CA VAL A 125 -13.88 -6.49 2.80
C VAL A 125 -14.63 -6.00 1.58
N ASP A 126 -15.80 -6.53 1.31
CA ASP A 126 -16.61 -6.16 0.13
C ASP A 126 -17.04 -4.69 0.13
N ALA A 127 -17.38 -4.13 1.29
CA ALA A 127 -17.75 -2.73 1.39
C ALA A 127 -16.52 -1.81 1.27
N LEU A 128 -15.38 -2.23 1.82
CA LEU A 128 -14.10 -1.52 1.65
C LEU A 128 -13.65 -1.52 0.19
N GLU A 129 -13.77 -2.64 -0.55
CA GLU A 129 -13.38 -2.71 -1.97
C GLU A 129 -14.24 -1.83 -2.88
N ARG A 130 -15.45 -1.47 -2.47
CA ARG A 130 -16.30 -0.52 -3.21
C ARG A 130 -15.86 0.94 -3.07
N LEU A 131 -15.03 1.26 -2.07
CA LEU A 131 -14.53 2.61 -1.90
C LEU A 131 -13.53 2.99 -3.01
N PRO A 132 -13.61 4.21 -3.56
CA PRO A 132 -12.68 4.69 -4.57
C PRO A 132 -11.20 4.53 -4.16
N GLY A 133 -10.39 3.90 -5.02
CA GLY A 133 -8.95 3.70 -4.78
C GLY A 133 -8.58 2.60 -3.78
N ILE A 134 -9.56 1.88 -3.26
CA ILE A 134 -9.36 0.77 -2.33
C ILE A 134 -9.47 -0.55 -3.09
N GLY A 135 -8.31 -1.14 -3.37
CA GLY A 135 -8.26 -2.46 -4.01
C GLY A 135 -8.28 -3.61 -2.99
N PRO A 136 -8.30 -4.88 -3.48
CA PRO A 136 -8.42 -6.09 -2.64
C PRO A 136 -7.37 -6.17 -1.53
N TYR A 137 -6.13 -5.75 -1.79
CA TYR A 137 -5.08 -5.72 -0.77
C TYR A 137 -5.42 -4.74 0.36
N THR A 138 -5.71 -3.48 0.00
CA THR A 138 -5.98 -2.42 0.99
C THR A 138 -7.24 -2.73 1.80
N ALA A 139 -8.30 -3.21 1.15
CA ALA A 139 -9.52 -3.62 1.84
C ALA A 139 -9.27 -4.70 2.89
N ARG A 140 -8.51 -5.73 2.54
CA ARG A 140 -8.15 -6.81 3.47
C ARG A 140 -7.21 -6.35 4.59
N ALA A 141 -6.26 -5.46 4.29
CA ALA A 141 -5.36 -4.89 5.29
C ALA A 141 -6.13 -4.06 6.33
N VAL A 142 -7.04 -3.19 5.86
CA VAL A 142 -7.92 -2.39 6.75
C VAL A 142 -8.86 -3.30 7.53
N ALA A 143 -9.52 -4.28 6.89
CA ALA A 143 -10.42 -5.21 7.56
C ALA A 143 -9.70 -5.99 8.67
N ALA A 144 -8.49 -6.46 8.42
CA ALA A 144 -7.70 -7.20 9.41
C ALA A 144 -7.22 -6.32 10.55
N SER A 145 -6.68 -5.12 10.23
CA SER A 145 -6.02 -4.25 11.22
C SER A 145 -7.00 -3.41 12.01
N ALA A 146 -8.08 -2.91 11.40
CA ALA A 146 -9.04 -2.04 12.05
C ALA A 146 -10.20 -2.79 12.69
N PHE A 147 -10.62 -3.91 12.09
CA PHE A 147 -11.85 -4.60 12.50
C PHE A 147 -11.64 -6.03 12.96
N GLY A 148 -10.40 -6.51 12.97
CA GLY A 148 -10.09 -7.86 13.44
C GLY A 148 -10.63 -8.98 12.55
N VAL A 149 -10.92 -8.68 11.28
CA VAL A 149 -11.38 -9.70 10.32
C VAL A 149 -10.20 -10.63 9.98
N PRO A 150 -10.34 -11.96 10.10
CA PRO A 150 -9.22 -12.89 9.91
C PRO A 150 -8.94 -13.18 8.43
N VAL A 151 -8.48 -12.17 7.71
CA VAL A 151 -8.13 -12.21 6.28
C VAL A 151 -6.70 -11.71 6.06
N ALA A 152 -5.99 -12.32 5.12
CA ALA A 152 -4.61 -11.94 4.78
C ALA A 152 -4.58 -10.93 3.64
N PRO A 153 -3.96 -9.77 3.78
CA PRO A 153 -3.69 -8.88 2.66
C PRO A 153 -2.55 -9.44 1.80
N LEU A 154 -2.87 -9.87 0.58
CA LEU A 154 -1.92 -10.55 -0.30
C LEU A 154 -1.18 -9.57 -1.21
N ASP A 155 -0.09 -8.97 -0.72
CA ASP A 155 0.91 -8.29 -1.54
C ASP A 155 2.03 -9.24 -2.00
N VAL A 156 3.03 -8.69 -2.65
CA VAL A 156 4.23 -9.43 -3.07
C VAL A 156 5.01 -10.03 -1.89
N ASN A 157 4.92 -9.42 -0.70
CA ASN A 157 5.62 -9.83 0.51
C ASN A 157 4.92 -11.01 1.18
N VAL A 158 3.62 -10.89 1.45
CA VAL A 158 2.83 -11.98 2.03
C VAL A 158 2.81 -13.18 1.10
N ARG A 159 2.63 -12.96 -0.22
CA ARG A 159 2.75 -14.03 -1.23
C ARG A 159 4.09 -14.75 -1.15
N ARG A 160 5.20 -14.02 -1.08
CA ARG A 160 6.55 -14.59 -0.99
C ARG A 160 6.70 -15.46 0.24
N VAL A 161 6.31 -14.95 1.42
CA VAL A 161 6.41 -15.69 2.68
C VAL A 161 5.58 -16.98 2.61
N VAL A 162 4.30 -16.87 2.23
CA VAL A 162 3.40 -18.04 2.16
C VAL A 162 3.88 -19.05 1.11
N SER A 163 4.26 -18.62 -0.10
CA SER A 163 4.78 -19.52 -1.13
C SER A 163 6.05 -20.26 -0.70
N ARG A 164 6.95 -19.59 0.03
CA ARG A 164 8.17 -20.23 0.55
C ARG A 164 7.86 -21.23 1.67
N ILE A 165 6.91 -20.92 2.53
CA ILE A 165 6.45 -21.88 3.56
C ILE A 165 5.90 -23.15 2.90
N LEU A 166 5.15 -23.00 1.81
CA LEU A 166 4.56 -24.13 1.07
C LEU A 166 5.57 -24.90 0.20
N GLY A 167 6.68 -24.28 -0.18
CA GLY A 167 7.69 -24.88 -1.08
C GLY A 167 7.23 -25.00 -2.54
N SER A 168 6.07 -24.46 -2.88
CA SER A 168 5.49 -24.58 -4.21
C SER A 168 4.88 -23.25 -4.68
N PRO A 169 5.02 -22.88 -5.97
CA PRO A 169 4.26 -21.80 -6.54
C PRO A 169 2.79 -22.23 -6.65
N ALA A 170 1.93 -21.64 -5.83
CA ALA A 170 0.50 -21.82 -5.90
C ALA A 170 -0.15 -20.68 -6.70
N SER A 171 -1.31 -20.94 -7.33
CA SER A 171 -2.09 -19.90 -7.97
C SER A 171 -2.53 -18.83 -6.96
N ALA A 172 -2.80 -17.62 -7.43
CA ALA A 172 -3.19 -16.52 -6.54
C ALA A 172 -4.44 -16.85 -5.68
N PRO A 173 -5.50 -17.50 -6.20
CA PRO A 173 -6.63 -17.93 -5.39
C PRO A 173 -6.25 -18.97 -4.32
N ALA A 174 -5.44 -19.96 -4.67
CA ALA A 174 -4.99 -20.97 -3.71
C ALA A 174 -4.11 -20.37 -2.60
N LEU A 175 -3.23 -19.43 -2.93
CA LEU A 175 -2.45 -18.69 -1.94
C LEU A 175 -3.31 -17.86 -1.00
N SER A 176 -4.41 -17.25 -1.50
CA SER A 176 -5.34 -16.49 -0.67
C SER A 176 -5.97 -17.38 0.41
N ILE A 177 -6.48 -18.53 0.02
CA ILE A 177 -7.10 -19.49 0.94
C ILE A 177 -6.11 -19.92 2.02
N VAL A 178 -4.88 -20.30 1.62
CA VAL A 178 -3.86 -20.73 2.57
C VAL A 178 -3.41 -19.59 3.49
N ALA A 179 -3.24 -18.39 2.95
CA ALA A 179 -2.87 -17.23 3.75
C ALA A 179 -3.94 -16.91 4.79
N ASP A 180 -5.23 -16.96 4.43
CA ASP A 180 -6.34 -16.75 5.35
C ASP A 180 -6.38 -17.82 6.46
N ASP A 181 -6.09 -19.07 6.12
CA ASP A 181 -5.98 -20.14 7.12
C ASP A 181 -4.80 -19.92 8.09
N LEU A 182 -3.76 -19.19 7.72
CA LEU A 182 -2.62 -18.86 8.57
C LEU A 182 -2.86 -17.63 9.45
N VAL A 183 -3.80 -16.77 9.12
CA VAL A 183 -4.08 -15.56 9.92
C VAL A 183 -4.49 -15.92 11.34
N SER A 184 -3.97 -15.18 12.31
CA SER A 184 -4.44 -15.28 13.70
C SER A 184 -5.87 -14.81 13.82
N ARG A 185 -6.78 -15.65 14.30
CA ARG A 185 -8.16 -15.26 14.52
C ARG A 185 -8.35 -14.33 15.71
N ALA A 186 -7.44 -14.37 16.67
CA ALA A 186 -7.50 -13.50 17.85
C ALA A 186 -6.90 -12.11 17.61
N THR A 187 -5.87 -12.03 16.75
CA THR A 187 -5.13 -10.78 16.52
C THR A 187 -4.70 -10.66 15.05
N PRO A 188 -5.67 -10.47 14.11
CA PRO A 188 -5.37 -10.41 12.68
C PRO A 188 -4.42 -9.25 12.31
N GLY A 189 -4.64 -8.06 12.83
CA GLY A 189 -3.77 -6.89 12.57
C GLY A 189 -2.32 -7.13 13.03
N ARG A 190 -2.13 -7.73 14.22
CA ARG A 190 -0.79 -8.12 14.67
C ARG A 190 -0.13 -9.15 13.75
N TRP A 191 -0.91 -10.06 13.18
CA TRP A 191 -0.42 -11.02 12.20
C TRP A 191 0.09 -10.32 10.94
N VAL A 192 -0.68 -9.35 10.42
CA VAL A 192 -0.29 -8.53 9.27
C VAL A 192 1.04 -7.83 9.55
N ASP A 193 1.13 -7.12 10.66
CA ASP A 193 2.37 -6.46 11.09
C ASP A 193 3.56 -7.41 11.12
N ALA A 194 3.39 -8.56 11.76
CA ALA A 194 4.46 -9.51 11.97
C ALA A 194 4.95 -10.17 10.67
N VAL A 195 4.03 -10.50 9.74
CA VAL A 195 4.41 -11.07 8.44
C VAL A 195 5.10 -10.00 7.57
N MET A 196 4.64 -8.76 7.60
CA MET A 196 5.28 -7.66 6.87
C MET A 196 6.68 -7.36 7.40
N ASP A 197 6.88 -7.40 8.72
CA ASP A 197 8.21 -7.23 9.32
C ASP A 197 9.13 -8.40 8.96
N LEU A 198 8.64 -9.63 9.05
CA LEU A 198 9.39 -10.80 8.63
C LEU A 198 9.80 -10.72 7.15
N ALA A 199 8.89 -10.31 6.29
CA ALA A 199 9.13 -10.19 4.86
C ALA A 199 10.15 -9.12 4.50
N SER A 200 10.20 -8.04 5.28
CA SER A 200 11.11 -6.92 5.00
C SER A 200 12.50 -7.08 5.60
N SER A 201 12.64 -7.81 6.73
CA SER A 201 13.90 -7.92 7.46
C SER A 201 14.57 -9.30 7.35
N VAL A 202 13.81 -10.38 7.26
CA VAL A 202 14.32 -11.76 7.27
C VAL A 202 14.05 -12.49 5.96
N CYS A 203 12.79 -12.59 5.54
CA CYS A 203 12.39 -13.31 4.34
C CYS A 203 12.45 -12.41 3.10
N THR A 204 13.62 -11.78 2.86
CA THR A 204 13.83 -10.84 1.75
C THR A 204 13.76 -11.53 0.38
N PRO A 205 13.52 -10.80 -0.72
CA PRO A 205 13.38 -11.40 -2.05
C PRO A 205 14.61 -12.17 -2.52
N ARG A 206 15.80 -11.59 -2.41
CA ARG A 206 17.04 -12.13 -2.98
C ARG A 206 17.87 -12.93 -1.98
N THR A 207 18.08 -12.40 -0.80
CA THR A 207 18.97 -12.94 0.23
C THR A 207 18.22 -13.15 1.55
N PRO A 208 17.35 -14.16 1.66
CA PRO A 208 16.63 -14.43 2.89
C PRO A 208 17.60 -14.96 3.98
N SER A 209 17.48 -14.42 5.19
CA SER A 209 18.24 -14.85 6.35
C SER A 209 17.57 -16.07 7.01
N CYS A 210 17.66 -17.23 6.34
CA CYS A 210 16.97 -18.45 6.76
C CYS A 210 17.43 -18.99 8.12
N ASP A 211 18.67 -18.75 8.51
CA ASP A 211 19.25 -19.27 9.77
C ASP A 211 18.69 -18.54 10.99
N THR A 212 18.32 -17.27 10.85
CA THR A 212 17.67 -16.47 11.90
C THR A 212 16.14 -16.44 11.78
N CYS A 213 15.58 -17.14 10.77
CA CYS A 213 14.14 -17.09 10.49
C CYS A 213 13.35 -17.90 11.53
N PRO A 214 12.35 -17.29 12.19
CA PRO A 214 11.53 -18.00 13.18
C PRO A 214 10.71 -19.14 12.56
N LEU A 215 10.48 -19.08 11.26
CA LEU A 215 9.69 -20.06 10.51
C LEU A 215 10.54 -21.12 9.80
N ALA A 216 11.88 -21.09 9.95
CA ALA A 216 12.81 -21.98 9.23
C ALA A 216 12.45 -23.46 9.35
N VAL A 217 12.06 -23.92 10.55
CA VAL A 217 11.75 -25.33 10.83
C VAL A 217 10.42 -25.81 10.22
N ILE A 218 9.60 -24.89 9.71
CA ILE A 218 8.34 -25.22 9.04
C ILE A 218 8.32 -24.74 7.60
N CYS A 219 9.44 -24.20 7.10
CA CYS A 219 9.55 -23.64 5.77
C CYS A 219 10.10 -24.69 4.79
N ALA A 220 9.27 -25.05 3.80
CA ALA A 220 9.67 -26.04 2.81
C ALA A 220 10.75 -25.52 1.83
N SER A 221 10.87 -24.19 1.67
CA SER A 221 11.93 -23.56 0.84
C SER A 221 13.12 -23.06 1.65
N ARG A 222 13.36 -23.59 2.86
CA ARG A 222 14.52 -23.18 3.67
C ARG A 222 15.82 -23.36 2.87
N GLY A 223 16.65 -22.30 2.84
CA GLY A 223 17.95 -22.33 2.15
C GLY A 223 17.88 -22.25 0.61
N GLN A 224 16.68 -22.22 0.03
CA GLN A 224 16.52 -22.04 -1.41
C GLN A 224 16.51 -20.54 -1.76
N THR A 225 17.56 -20.08 -2.44
CA THR A 225 17.55 -18.78 -3.12
C THR A 225 16.97 -19.01 -4.51
N ARG A 226 15.96 -18.24 -4.91
CA ARG A 226 15.60 -18.14 -6.32
C ARG A 226 16.52 -17.08 -6.92
N ASP A 227 17.31 -17.46 -7.90
CA ASP A 227 18.03 -16.51 -8.74
C ASP A 227 17.00 -15.56 -9.35
N GLY A 228 17.02 -14.34 -8.87
CA GLY A 228 16.15 -13.31 -9.39
C GLY A 228 16.64 -12.89 -10.76
N GLU A 229 15.77 -12.81 -11.75
CA GLU A 229 16.07 -12.16 -13.02
C GLU A 229 16.75 -10.82 -12.74
N MET A 230 17.89 -10.61 -13.38
CA MET A 230 18.68 -9.38 -13.31
C MET A 230 17.78 -8.26 -13.87
N ARG A 231 17.26 -7.40 -12.97
CA ARG A 231 16.52 -6.22 -13.44
C ARG A 231 17.44 -5.39 -14.30
N SER A 232 16.99 -5.05 -15.51
CA SER A 232 17.63 -4.04 -16.34
C SER A 232 17.94 -2.79 -15.52
N ARG A 233 19.04 -2.12 -15.83
CA ARG A 233 19.49 -0.91 -15.13
C ARG A 233 18.35 0.10 -15.12
N ALA A 234 17.79 0.34 -13.95
CA ALA A 234 16.63 1.23 -13.82
C ALA A 234 17.04 2.65 -14.21
N VAL A 235 16.19 3.32 -14.98
CA VAL A 235 16.34 4.75 -15.28
C VAL A 235 16.40 5.53 -13.96
N PRO A 236 17.38 6.43 -13.77
CA PRO A 236 17.46 7.24 -12.55
C PRO A 236 16.17 7.99 -12.28
N PHE A 237 15.70 8.01 -11.03
CA PHE A 237 14.41 8.60 -10.68
C PHE A 237 14.23 10.05 -11.20
N PRO A 238 15.24 10.97 -11.13
CA PRO A 238 15.13 12.31 -11.69
C PRO A 238 14.90 12.38 -13.21
N ALA A 239 15.23 11.32 -13.94
CA ALA A 239 14.99 11.24 -15.39
C ALA A 239 13.62 10.65 -15.75
N THR A 240 12.78 10.32 -14.77
CA THR A 240 11.46 9.73 -15.01
C THR A 240 10.36 10.77 -15.13
N ALA A 241 9.37 10.52 -15.99
CA ALA A 241 8.15 11.33 -16.06
C ALA A 241 7.43 11.45 -14.71
N ARG A 242 7.52 10.44 -13.84
CA ARG A 242 6.97 10.48 -12.48
C ARG A 242 7.62 11.57 -11.62
N TRP A 243 8.93 11.71 -11.69
CA TRP A 243 9.65 12.78 -10.99
C TRP A 243 9.20 14.15 -11.52
N LEU A 244 9.19 14.33 -12.85
CA LEU A 244 8.79 15.58 -13.50
C LEU A 244 7.38 16.00 -13.09
N ARG A 245 6.41 15.10 -13.18
CA ARG A 245 5.02 15.36 -12.76
C ARG A 245 4.90 15.75 -11.29
N GLY A 246 5.65 15.08 -10.43
CA GLY A 246 5.71 15.43 -9.01
C GLY A 246 6.27 16.84 -8.77
N ARG A 247 7.29 17.25 -9.53
CA ARG A 247 7.88 18.60 -9.43
C ARG A 247 6.92 19.67 -9.95
N LEU A 248 6.21 19.41 -11.05
CA LEU A 248 5.20 20.35 -11.57
C LEU A 248 4.06 20.55 -10.56
N LEU A 249 3.51 19.48 -9.99
CA LEU A 249 2.48 19.59 -8.97
C LEU A 249 2.99 20.32 -7.72
N ALA A 250 4.21 20.05 -7.28
CA ALA A 250 4.81 20.75 -6.15
C ALA A 250 4.94 22.27 -6.41
N ALA A 251 5.32 22.66 -7.63
CA ALA A 251 5.44 24.07 -7.99
C ALA A 251 4.09 24.80 -7.93
N VAL A 252 3.01 24.20 -8.48
CA VAL A 252 1.68 24.82 -8.48
C VAL A 252 0.98 24.77 -7.12
N THR A 253 1.35 23.82 -6.24
CA THR A 253 0.81 23.75 -4.88
C THR A 253 1.59 24.63 -3.88
N SER A 254 2.77 25.14 -4.24
CA SER A 254 3.56 26.04 -3.40
C SER A 254 3.10 27.50 -3.42
N VAL A 255 2.16 27.84 -4.30
CA VAL A 255 1.56 29.18 -4.42
C VAL A 255 0.10 29.16 -3.96
N PRO A 256 -0.54 30.31 -3.66
CA PRO A 256 -1.96 30.34 -3.29
C PRO A 256 -2.86 29.69 -4.34
N ALA A 257 -3.96 29.08 -3.90
CA ALA A 257 -4.93 28.44 -4.78
C ALA A 257 -5.43 29.41 -5.87
N GLY A 258 -5.60 28.89 -7.09
CA GLY A 258 -6.03 29.69 -8.26
C GLY A 258 -4.91 30.47 -8.95
N THR A 259 -3.70 30.53 -8.37
CA THR A 259 -2.55 31.23 -8.97
C THR A 259 -2.02 30.45 -10.17
N TRP A 260 -1.80 31.17 -11.29
CA TRP A 260 -1.15 30.63 -12.47
C TRP A 260 0.38 30.68 -12.31
N VAL A 261 1.02 29.54 -12.50
CA VAL A 261 2.49 29.38 -12.42
C VAL A 261 3.01 29.15 -13.83
N ALA A 262 4.00 29.94 -14.25
CA ALA A 262 4.67 29.74 -15.53
C ALA A 262 5.37 28.38 -15.56
N LEU A 263 5.23 27.65 -16.67
CA LEU A 263 5.99 26.43 -16.91
C LEU A 263 7.41 26.80 -17.32
N PRO A 264 8.45 26.26 -16.68
CA PRO A 264 9.83 26.56 -17.03
C PRO A 264 10.24 25.86 -18.32
N ASP A 265 11.22 26.41 -19.03
CA ASP A 265 11.81 25.77 -20.23
C ASP A 265 12.65 24.53 -19.87
N ARG A 266 13.12 24.44 -18.63
CA ARG A 266 13.90 23.31 -18.13
C ARG A 266 13.59 23.02 -16.66
N LEU A 267 13.48 21.73 -16.34
CA LEU A 267 13.26 21.26 -14.98
C LEU A 267 14.07 19.98 -14.73
N GLY A 268 15.21 20.11 -14.02
CA GLY A 268 16.17 19.01 -13.85
C GLY A 268 16.72 18.51 -15.18
N LEU A 269 16.47 17.25 -15.52
CA LEU A 269 16.92 16.61 -16.76
C LEU A 269 15.92 16.74 -17.93
N HIS A 270 14.79 17.44 -17.73
CA HIS A 270 13.71 17.53 -18.68
C HIS A 270 13.68 18.91 -19.36
N ASP A 271 13.48 18.90 -20.67
CA ASP A 271 13.31 20.07 -21.52
C ASP A 271 11.87 20.56 -21.58
N ALA A 272 11.62 21.67 -22.26
CA ALA A 272 10.31 22.28 -22.43
C ALA A 272 9.28 21.32 -23.04
N THR A 273 9.69 20.47 -24.00
CA THR A 273 8.81 19.48 -24.65
C THR A 273 8.32 18.44 -23.66
N ALA A 274 9.22 17.89 -22.85
CA ALA A 274 8.87 16.91 -21.81
C ALA A 274 7.97 17.55 -20.73
N ILE A 275 8.24 18.81 -20.38
CA ILE A 275 7.46 19.59 -19.39
C ILE A 275 6.03 19.82 -19.91
N ASP A 276 5.87 20.27 -21.14
CA ASP A 276 4.56 20.48 -21.76
C ASP A 276 3.77 19.17 -21.87
N ALA A 277 4.41 18.08 -22.29
CA ALA A 277 3.80 16.76 -22.35
C ALA A 277 3.33 16.27 -20.96
N ALA A 278 4.12 16.48 -19.92
CA ALA A 278 3.77 16.12 -18.55
C ALA A 278 2.62 17.00 -18.01
N ALA A 279 2.63 18.30 -18.29
CA ALA A 279 1.57 19.24 -17.91
C ALA A 279 0.24 18.88 -18.59
N ARG A 280 0.24 18.61 -19.90
CA ARG A 280 -0.95 18.12 -20.61
C ARG A 280 -1.47 16.78 -20.08
N ALA A 281 -0.59 15.89 -19.67
CA ALA A 281 -1.01 14.64 -19.04
C ALA A 281 -1.70 14.89 -17.69
N LEU A 282 -1.19 15.80 -16.88
CA LEU A 282 -1.80 16.21 -15.61
C LEU A 282 -3.14 16.94 -15.82
N ASP A 283 -3.28 17.73 -16.88
CA ASP A 283 -4.54 18.37 -17.27
C ASP A 283 -5.60 17.33 -17.66
N ARG A 284 -5.27 16.39 -18.56
CA ARG A 284 -6.19 15.29 -18.94
C ARG A 284 -6.61 14.43 -17.73
N GLU A 285 -5.76 14.31 -16.74
CA GLU A 285 -6.04 13.57 -15.51
C GLU A 285 -6.81 14.39 -14.46
N GLY A 286 -7.10 15.66 -14.74
CA GLY A 286 -7.91 16.52 -13.88
C GLY A 286 -7.15 17.18 -12.73
N PHE A 287 -5.81 17.19 -12.76
CA PHE A 287 -5.01 17.84 -11.73
C PHE A 287 -4.78 19.33 -11.98
N LEU A 288 -4.59 19.68 -13.25
CA LEU A 288 -4.23 21.03 -13.66
C LEU A 288 -5.25 21.61 -14.64
N ASP A 289 -5.37 22.95 -14.65
CA ASP A 289 -5.82 23.73 -15.79
C ASP A 289 -4.60 24.32 -16.48
N LEU A 290 -4.59 24.34 -17.80
CA LEU A 290 -3.51 24.92 -18.60
C LEU A 290 -3.98 26.14 -19.38
N ARG A 291 -3.10 27.11 -19.52
CA ARG A 291 -3.18 28.20 -20.51
C ARG A 291 -1.79 28.41 -21.12
N ALA A 292 -1.62 29.27 -22.11
CA ALA A 292 -0.36 29.48 -22.81
C ALA A 292 0.83 29.61 -21.85
N GLY A 293 1.69 28.57 -21.78
CA GLY A 293 2.90 28.54 -20.97
C GLY A 293 2.72 28.54 -19.44
N ALA A 294 1.50 28.33 -18.92
CA ALA A 294 1.26 28.33 -17.47
C ALA A 294 0.26 27.27 -17.05
N ALA A 295 0.33 26.88 -15.78
CA ALA A 295 -0.53 25.90 -15.14
C ALA A 295 -1.03 26.39 -13.78
N ARG A 296 -2.20 25.88 -13.34
CA ARG A 296 -2.68 26.01 -11.95
C ARG A 296 -3.36 24.72 -11.52
N ILE A 297 -3.56 24.53 -10.21
CA ILE A 297 -4.41 23.43 -9.73
C ILE A 297 -5.85 23.65 -10.19
N ARG A 298 -6.47 22.60 -10.73
CA ARG A 298 -7.88 22.58 -11.05
C ARG A 298 -8.70 22.70 -9.77
N ALA A 299 -9.70 23.57 -9.79
CA ALA A 299 -10.59 23.81 -8.64
C ALA A 299 -11.43 22.58 -8.27
#